data_487470aa0f631d512639056197c0633e
#
_entry.id   487470aa0f631d512639056197c0633e
#
_cell.length_a   1.000
_cell.length_b   1.000
_cell.length_c   1.000
_cell.angle_alpha   90.00
_cell.angle_beta   90.00
_cell.angle_gamma   90.00
#
_symmetry.space_group_name_H-M   'P 1'
#
loop_
_entity.id
_entity.type
_entity.pdbx_description
1 polymer ?
#
loop_
_entity_poly.entity_id
_entity_poly.type
_entity_poly.pdbx_seq_one_letter_code
_entity_poly.pdbx_strand_id
1 'polypeptide(L)'
;MPTLNSRSRYIHSASMVTLSLTSFAAGSATLIARLGPVRRPLDLVIPPVMCAVFLGLLIILIRRPHRVGIIMRTALLAALAALIAPAWFYTLQATLTPGLQLIDTYPPVPSLLLVLMVMAMIYLPTRQGVTVVLLGWLLVALPVLVYLFAHPQEMRTPRGADLLMTYGPVFILFVVLLPVQRGLTNRIQQLVSEQARMEIMVNRDPLTRIYNRRFSELVLQDMLTRQIPAGVIMFDMDRFKAINDTHGHPVGDRVLQRVAQRCQTLLRKD
;
A
#
# COMPACT_ATOMS: atom_id res chain seq x y z
N MET A 1 8.60 23.67 -0.91
CA MET A 1 7.95 22.40 -1.28
C MET A 1 7.17 21.91 -0.07
N PRO A 2 5.88 21.60 -0.15
CA PRO A 2 5.14 21.11 1.00
C PRO A 2 5.76 19.76 1.42
N THR A 3 6.16 19.68 2.68
CA THR A 3 6.72 18.46 3.28
C THR A 3 5.66 17.36 3.26
N LEU A 4 5.80 16.40 2.37
CA LEU A 4 4.98 15.20 2.32
C LEU A 4 5.09 14.47 3.68
N ASN A 5 3.94 14.19 4.30
CA ASN A 5 3.84 13.42 5.52
C ASN A 5 4.58 12.07 5.34
N SER A 6 5.24 11.52 6.36
CA SER A 6 6.06 10.30 6.27
C SER A 6 5.36 9.14 5.54
N ARG A 7 4.06 8.99 5.76
CA ARG A 7 3.20 7.98 5.08
C ARG A 7 3.09 8.23 3.56
N SER A 8 2.97 9.47 3.12
CA SER A 8 2.85 9.78 1.68
C SER A 8 4.18 9.60 0.95
N ARG A 9 5.31 9.84 1.62
CA ARG A 9 6.65 9.53 1.09
C ARG A 9 6.84 8.03 0.90
N TYR A 10 6.44 7.22 1.88
CA TYR A 10 6.53 5.77 1.79
C TYR A 10 5.70 5.21 0.61
N ILE A 11 4.43 5.63 0.49
CA ILE A 11 3.55 5.20 -0.62
C ILE A 11 4.15 5.62 -1.98
N HIS A 12 4.68 6.82 -2.09
CA HIS A 12 5.32 7.30 -3.31
C HIS A 12 6.54 6.47 -3.68
N SER A 13 7.47 6.22 -2.73
CA SER A 13 8.65 5.39 -2.96
C SER A 13 8.29 3.95 -3.34
N ALA A 14 7.33 3.34 -2.64
CA ALA A 14 6.83 2.00 -2.96
C ALA A 14 6.23 1.94 -4.37
N SER A 15 5.48 2.97 -4.78
CA SER A 15 4.89 3.04 -6.12
C SER A 15 5.96 3.21 -7.21
N MET A 16 7.02 3.98 -6.95
CA MET A 16 8.16 4.10 -7.87
C MET A 16 8.86 2.75 -8.07
N VAL A 17 9.15 2.04 -6.97
CA VAL A 17 9.76 0.71 -7.02
C VAL A 17 8.86 -0.26 -7.78
N THR A 18 7.56 -0.27 -7.50
CA THR A 18 6.60 -1.15 -8.20
C THR A 18 6.58 -0.90 -9.70
N LEU A 19 6.45 0.36 -10.15
CA LEU A 19 6.43 0.70 -11.58
C LEU A 19 7.78 0.40 -12.26
N SER A 20 8.90 0.60 -11.57
CA SER A 20 10.22 0.25 -12.08
C SER A 20 10.36 -1.26 -12.29
N LEU A 21 9.98 -2.07 -11.28
CA LEU A 21 10.04 -3.52 -11.36
C LEU A 21 9.10 -4.09 -12.41
N THR A 22 7.86 -3.56 -12.52
CA THR A 22 6.93 -4.00 -13.56
C THR A 22 7.38 -3.61 -14.97
N SER A 23 8.00 -2.44 -15.14
CA SER A 23 8.62 -2.04 -16.41
C SER A 23 9.77 -2.96 -16.78
N PHE A 24 10.64 -3.26 -15.81
CA PHE A 24 11.76 -4.19 -16.01
C PHE A 24 11.27 -5.60 -16.37
N ALA A 25 10.27 -6.12 -15.66
CA ALA A 25 9.68 -7.43 -15.94
C ALA A 25 9.06 -7.48 -17.34
N ALA A 26 8.33 -6.45 -17.76
CA ALA A 26 7.76 -6.35 -19.10
C ALA A 26 8.86 -6.26 -20.18
N GLY A 27 9.93 -5.52 -19.93
CA GLY A 27 11.10 -5.45 -20.82
C GLY A 27 11.80 -6.80 -20.97
N SER A 28 12.02 -7.51 -19.86
CA SER A 28 12.60 -8.86 -19.83
C SER A 28 11.70 -9.87 -20.58
N ALA A 29 10.38 -9.81 -20.36
CA ALA A 29 9.43 -10.65 -21.08
C ALA A 29 9.48 -10.39 -22.60
N THR A 30 9.63 -9.14 -23.02
CA THR A 30 9.81 -8.76 -24.43
C THR A 30 11.07 -9.39 -25.02
N LEU A 31 12.18 -9.36 -24.28
CA LEU A 31 13.44 -9.95 -24.74
C LEU A 31 13.33 -11.48 -24.85
N ILE A 32 12.75 -12.12 -23.84
CA ILE A 32 12.52 -13.58 -23.83
C ILE A 32 11.62 -14.00 -24.99
N ALA A 33 10.53 -13.26 -25.24
CA ALA A 33 9.61 -13.56 -26.36
C ALA A 33 10.28 -13.42 -27.73
N ARG A 34 11.27 -12.53 -27.87
CA ARG A 34 12.01 -12.34 -29.14
C ARG A 34 13.11 -13.37 -29.34
N LEU A 35 13.75 -13.81 -28.28
CA LEU A 35 14.89 -14.76 -28.32
C LEU A 35 14.42 -16.21 -28.18
N GLY A 36 13.21 -16.45 -27.69
CA GLY A 36 12.66 -17.78 -27.44
C GLY A 36 12.32 -18.52 -28.74
N PRO A 37 12.32 -19.87 -28.67
CA PRO A 37 12.01 -20.74 -29.83
C PRO A 37 10.53 -20.72 -30.23
N VAL A 38 9.64 -20.42 -29.28
CA VAL A 38 8.18 -20.38 -29.50
C VAL A 38 7.72 -18.92 -29.62
N ARG A 39 7.26 -18.55 -30.82
CA ARG A 39 6.74 -17.21 -31.08
C ARG A 39 5.21 -17.20 -30.95
N ARG A 40 4.73 -16.70 -29.81
CA ARG A 40 3.30 -16.48 -29.59
C ARG A 40 2.94 -15.06 -30.05
N PRO A 41 1.85 -14.84 -30.79
CA PRO A 41 1.53 -13.54 -31.37
C PRO A 41 1.35 -12.44 -30.34
N LEU A 42 0.64 -12.71 -29.23
CA LEU A 42 0.41 -11.71 -28.18
C LEU A 42 1.65 -11.45 -27.32
N ASP A 43 2.54 -12.42 -27.16
CA ASP A 43 3.79 -12.26 -26.39
C ASP A 43 4.77 -11.28 -27.09
N LEU A 44 4.62 -11.08 -28.41
CA LEU A 44 5.40 -10.09 -29.16
C LEU A 44 4.84 -8.67 -29.04
N VAL A 45 3.56 -8.51 -28.68
CA VAL A 45 2.87 -7.22 -28.65
C VAL A 45 2.61 -6.72 -27.24
N ILE A 46 2.07 -7.56 -26.36
CA ILE A 46 1.64 -7.13 -25.03
C ILE A 46 2.81 -6.68 -24.13
N PRO A 47 3.91 -7.45 -23.95
CA PRO A 47 4.99 -7.03 -23.08
C PRO A 47 5.67 -5.72 -23.48
N PRO A 48 6.02 -5.45 -24.77
CA PRO A 48 6.63 -4.17 -25.12
C PRO A 48 5.66 -2.99 -24.94
N VAL A 49 4.37 -3.17 -25.24
CA VAL A 49 3.35 -2.13 -24.98
C VAL A 49 3.24 -1.85 -23.47
N MET A 50 3.19 -2.88 -22.63
CA MET A 50 3.13 -2.72 -21.18
C MET A 50 4.39 -2.10 -20.61
N CYS A 51 5.57 -2.42 -21.14
CA CYS A 51 6.81 -1.77 -20.77
C CYS A 51 6.73 -0.24 -21.04
N ALA A 52 6.28 0.16 -22.22
CA ALA A 52 6.10 1.57 -22.56
C ALA A 52 5.07 2.27 -21.67
N VAL A 53 3.94 1.62 -21.38
CA VAL A 53 2.89 2.14 -20.49
C VAL A 53 3.43 2.35 -19.07
N PHE A 54 4.10 1.35 -18.47
CA PHE A 54 4.62 1.46 -17.11
C PHE A 54 5.76 2.49 -17.01
N LEU A 55 6.63 2.59 -18.01
CA LEU A 55 7.65 3.63 -18.07
C LEU A 55 7.03 5.03 -18.19
N GLY A 56 5.99 5.18 -19.03
CA GLY A 56 5.25 6.44 -19.15
C GLY A 56 4.60 6.84 -17.82
N LEU A 57 3.95 5.89 -17.13
CA LEU A 57 3.36 6.12 -15.81
C LEU A 57 4.42 6.45 -14.74
N LEU A 58 5.59 5.82 -14.80
CA LEU A 58 6.72 6.12 -13.92
C LEU A 58 7.22 7.56 -14.13
N ILE A 59 7.39 7.99 -15.37
CA ILE A 59 7.78 9.37 -15.71
C ILE A 59 6.73 10.38 -15.21
N ILE A 60 5.44 10.07 -15.37
CA ILE A 60 4.35 10.92 -14.87
C ILE A 60 4.39 10.97 -13.34
N LEU A 61 4.67 9.86 -12.66
CA LEU A 61 4.78 9.79 -11.21
C LEU A 61 5.93 10.66 -10.67
N ILE A 62 7.08 10.64 -11.33
CA ILE A 62 8.23 11.48 -10.98
C ILE A 62 7.88 12.97 -11.13
N ARG A 63 7.17 13.33 -12.22
CA ARG A 63 6.78 14.72 -12.49
C ARG A 63 5.61 15.22 -11.64
N ARG A 64 4.70 14.32 -11.22
CA ARG A 64 3.45 14.66 -10.50
C ARG A 64 3.22 13.73 -9.31
N PRO A 65 4.03 13.82 -8.25
CA PRO A 65 4.00 12.90 -7.11
C PRO A 65 2.66 12.90 -6.34
N HIS A 66 1.88 13.99 -6.41
CA HIS A 66 0.57 14.08 -5.78
C HIS A 66 -0.51 13.22 -6.44
N ARG A 67 -0.29 12.68 -7.65
CA ARG A 67 -1.24 11.86 -8.40
C ARG A 67 -1.02 10.35 -8.26
N VAL A 68 -0.26 9.89 -7.25
CA VAL A 68 0.06 8.47 -7.02
C VAL A 68 -1.18 7.57 -7.13
N GLY A 69 -2.29 7.94 -6.49
CA GLY A 69 -3.51 7.11 -6.49
C GLY A 69 -4.12 6.89 -7.88
N ILE A 70 -4.14 7.92 -8.72
CA ILE A 70 -4.66 7.82 -10.10
C ILE A 70 -3.70 6.98 -10.93
N ILE A 71 -2.39 7.25 -10.84
CA ILE A 71 -1.36 6.55 -11.62
C ILE A 71 -1.36 5.06 -11.30
N MET A 72 -1.46 4.66 -10.04
CA MET A 72 -1.49 3.26 -9.66
C MET A 72 -2.78 2.56 -10.09
N ARG A 73 -3.93 3.26 -10.06
CA ARG A 73 -5.20 2.72 -10.61
C ARG A 73 -5.11 2.49 -12.12
N THR A 74 -4.55 3.43 -12.87
CA THR A 74 -4.34 3.26 -14.32
C THR A 74 -3.36 2.14 -14.64
N ALA A 75 -2.29 1.98 -13.84
CA ALA A 75 -1.36 0.87 -13.97
C ALA A 75 -2.03 -0.49 -13.73
N LEU A 76 -2.87 -0.59 -12.69
CA LEU A 76 -3.61 -1.83 -12.38
C LEU A 76 -4.61 -2.18 -13.47
N LEU A 77 -5.36 -1.20 -14.01
CA LEU A 77 -6.31 -1.43 -15.09
C LEU A 77 -5.60 -1.86 -16.39
N ALA A 78 -4.49 -1.22 -16.72
CA ALA A 78 -3.68 -1.60 -17.87
C ALA A 78 -3.12 -3.03 -17.73
N ALA A 79 -2.59 -3.37 -16.55
CA ALA A 79 -2.10 -4.72 -16.25
C ALA A 79 -3.22 -5.76 -16.32
N LEU A 80 -4.41 -5.47 -15.80
CA LEU A 80 -5.56 -6.36 -15.88
C LEU A 80 -5.99 -6.60 -17.34
N ALA A 81 -6.09 -5.56 -18.16
CA ALA A 81 -6.39 -5.68 -19.58
C ALA A 81 -5.36 -6.54 -20.32
N ALA A 82 -4.07 -6.38 -19.99
CA ALA A 82 -2.98 -7.18 -20.53
C ALA A 82 -3.04 -8.67 -20.15
N LEU A 83 -3.75 -9.05 -19.08
CA LEU A 83 -3.98 -10.45 -18.70
C LEU A 83 -5.27 -11.02 -19.27
N ILE A 84 -6.32 -10.21 -19.42
CA ILE A 84 -7.60 -10.66 -20.01
C ILE A 84 -7.40 -11.01 -21.49
N ALA A 85 -6.70 -10.18 -22.26
CA ALA A 85 -6.53 -10.38 -23.69
C ALA A 85 -5.92 -11.75 -24.04
N PRO A 86 -4.79 -12.21 -23.46
CA PRO A 86 -4.24 -13.54 -23.77
C PRO A 86 -5.12 -14.67 -23.23
N ALA A 87 -5.79 -14.50 -22.09
CA ALA A 87 -6.68 -15.52 -21.54
C ALA A 87 -7.80 -15.87 -22.53
N TRP A 88 -8.45 -14.87 -23.09
CA TRP A 88 -9.51 -15.08 -24.08
C TRP A 88 -8.97 -15.49 -25.45
N PHE A 89 -7.90 -14.85 -25.92
CA PHE A 89 -7.35 -15.11 -27.25
C PHE A 89 -6.86 -16.55 -27.39
N TYR A 90 -6.01 -17.03 -26.47
CA TYR A 90 -5.45 -18.38 -26.56
C TYR A 90 -6.50 -19.48 -26.29
N THR A 91 -7.45 -19.22 -25.41
CA THR A 91 -8.57 -20.15 -25.18
C THR A 91 -9.45 -20.24 -26.43
N LEU A 92 -9.81 -19.11 -27.04
CA LEU A 92 -10.59 -19.10 -28.26
C LEU A 92 -9.83 -19.76 -29.44
N GLN A 93 -8.54 -19.49 -29.58
CA GLN A 93 -7.69 -20.11 -30.59
C GLN A 93 -7.62 -21.63 -30.42
N ALA A 94 -7.48 -22.12 -29.18
CA ALA A 94 -7.46 -23.55 -28.92
C ALA A 94 -8.81 -24.22 -29.22
N THR A 95 -9.94 -23.53 -29.02
CA THR A 95 -11.28 -24.05 -29.38
C THR A 95 -11.54 -24.08 -30.86
N LEU A 96 -11.01 -23.11 -31.62
CA LEU A 96 -11.30 -22.96 -33.05
C LEU A 96 -10.31 -23.73 -33.95
N THR A 97 -9.12 -24.07 -33.45
CA THR A 97 -8.06 -24.70 -34.25
C THR A 97 -7.90 -26.17 -33.85
N PRO A 98 -8.35 -27.13 -34.70
CA PRO A 98 -8.18 -28.55 -34.39
C PRO A 98 -6.69 -28.92 -34.21
N GLY A 99 -6.40 -29.68 -33.16
CA GLY A 99 -5.03 -30.14 -32.85
C GLY A 99 -4.17 -29.15 -32.08
N LEU A 100 -4.63 -27.93 -31.80
CA LEU A 100 -3.94 -26.99 -30.97
C LEU A 100 -4.41 -27.16 -29.49
N GLN A 101 -3.48 -27.43 -28.58
CA GLN A 101 -3.79 -27.56 -27.17
C GLN A 101 -3.55 -26.25 -26.43
N LEU A 102 -4.46 -25.88 -25.52
CA LEU A 102 -4.32 -24.66 -24.72
C LEU A 102 -3.07 -24.72 -23.84
N ILE A 103 -2.79 -25.90 -23.27
CA ILE A 103 -1.65 -26.11 -22.37
C ILE A 103 -0.30 -25.80 -23.01
N ASP A 104 -0.16 -25.94 -24.34
CA ASP A 104 1.10 -25.69 -25.05
C ASP A 104 1.28 -24.19 -25.40
N THR A 105 0.18 -23.49 -25.58
CA THR A 105 0.17 -22.11 -26.06
C THR A 105 -0.05 -21.08 -24.98
N TYR A 106 -0.64 -21.48 -23.85
CA TYR A 106 -1.03 -20.53 -22.80
C TYR A 106 0.19 -19.92 -22.08
N PRO A 107 0.29 -18.59 -22.00
CA PRO A 107 1.39 -17.92 -21.31
C PRO A 107 1.24 -17.99 -19.77
N PRO A 108 2.24 -17.51 -18.98
CA PRO A 108 2.20 -17.58 -17.50
C PRO A 108 1.25 -16.53 -16.88
N VAL A 109 0.03 -16.40 -17.42
CA VAL A 109 -1.00 -15.49 -16.95
C VAL A 109 -1.37 -15.72 -15.47
N PRO A 110 -1.47 -16.98 -14.96
CA PRO A 110 -1.89 -17.24 -13.58
C PRO A 110 -0.99 -16.58 -12.53
N SER A 111 0.33 -16.68 -12.70
CA SER A 111 1.30 -16.09 -11.76
C SER A 111 1.25 -14.56 -11.80
N LEU A 112 1.11 -13.97 -12.97
CA LEU A 112 0.96 -12.52 -13.13
C LEU A 112 -0.36 -12.01 -12.53
N LEU A 113 -1.44 -12.79 -12.63
CA LEU A 113 -2.72 -12.48 -12.03
C LEU A 113 -2.61 -12.42 -10.49
N LEU A 114 -1.92 -13.36 -9.86
CA LEU A 114 -1.68 -13.33 -8.40
C LEU A 114 -0.92 -12.07 -7.98
N VAL A 115 0.12 -11.68 -8.71
CA VAL A 115 0.86 -10.44 -8.46
C VAL A 115 -0.05 -9.22 -8.59
N LEU A 116 -0.86 -9.16 -9.63
CA LEU A 116 -1.83 -8.08 -9.84
C LEU A 116 -2.84 -7.98 -8.69
N MET A 117 -3.33 -9.11 -8.20
CA MET A 117 -4.25 -9.17 -7.05
C MET A 117 -3.62 -8.60 -5.78
N VAL A 118 -2.36 -8.97 -5.48
CA VAL A 118 -1.60 -8.37 -4.34
C VAL A 118 -1.51 -6.86 -4.51
N MET A 119 -1.14 -6.38 -5.70
CA MET A 119 -1.02 -4.96 -5.99
C MET A 119 -2.36 -4.23 -5.86
N ALA A 120 -3.45 -4.80 -6.37
CA ALA A 120 -4.79 -4.23 -6.22
C ALA A 120 -5.16 -4.05 -4.73
N MET A 121 -4.77 -5.01 -3.91
CA MET A 121 -5.01 -4.96 -2.46
C MET A 121 -4.16 -3.93 -1.73
N ILE A 122 -2.95 -3.64 -2.17
CA ILE A 122 -2.08 -2.61 -1.58
C ILE A 122 -2.57 -1.20 -1.94
N TYR A 123 -2.93 -0.98 -3.20
CA TYR A 123 -3.17 0.36 -3.75
C TYR A 123 -4.63 0.80 -3.80
N LEU A 124 -5.59 -0.14 -3.71
CA LEU A 124 -7.02 0.18 -3.74
C LEU A 124 -7.66 0.13 -2.35
N PRO A 125 -8.71 0.94 -2.10
CA PRO A 125 -9.56 0.79 -0.92
C PRO A 125 -10.16 -0.63 -0.85
N THR A 126 -10.44 -1.13 0.35
CA THR A 126 -10.84 -2.53 0.59
C THR A 126 -11.97 -3.01 -0.32
N ARG A 127 -13.06 -2.24 -0.42
CA ARG A 127 -14.20 -2.62 -1.26
C ARG A 127 -13.82 -2.68 -2.74
N GLN A 128 -13.14 -1.65 -3.25
CA GLN A 128 -12.69 -1.59 -4.65
C GLN A 128 -11.65 -2.68 -4.95
N GLY A 129 -10.71 -2.93 -4.03
CA GLY A 129 -9.70 -3.97 -4.18
C GLY A 129 -10.32 -5.36 -4.30
N VAL A 130 -11.28 -5.71 -3.42
CA VAL A 130 -11.98 -6.99 -3.49
C VAL A 130 -12.76 -7.12 -4.80
N THR A 131 -13.49 -6.08 -5.20
CA THR A 131 -14.25 -6.10 -6.47
C THR A 131 -13.33 -6.31 -7.67
N VAL A 132 -12.21 -5.57 -7.74
CA VAL A 132 -11.24 -5.70 -8.85
C VAL A 132 -10.61 -7.10 -8.88
N VAL A 133 -10.29 -7.67 -7.71
CA VAL A 133 -9.73 -9.03 -7.61
C VAL A 133 -10.73 -10.07 -8.08
N LEU A 134 -11.98 -10.01 -7.61
CA LEU A 134 -13.01 -11.00 -7.98
C LEU A 134 -13.39 -10.90 -9.47
N LEU A 135 -13.63 -9.68 -9.97
CA LEU A 135 -13.95 -9.47 -11.38
C LEU A 135 -12.76 -9.79 -12.29
N GLY A 136 -11.55 -9.38 -11.90
CA GLY A 136 -10.34 -9.69 -12.65
C GLY A 136 -10.09 -11.19 -12.73
N TRP A 137 -10.25 -11.91 -11.63
CA TRP A 137 -10.16 -13.36 -11.64
C TRP A 137 -11.23 -13.99 -12.53
N LEU A 138 -12.48 -13.58 -12.40
CA LEU A 138 -13.58 -14.10 -13.21
C LEU A 138 -13.29 -13.91 -14.71
N LEU A 139 -12.85 -12.73 -15.12
CA LEU A 139 -12.58 -12.42 -16.51
C LEU A 139 -11.39 -13.20 -17.09
N VAL A 140 -10.39 -13.53 -16.26
CA VAL A 140 -9.19 -14.26 -16.71
C VAL A 140 -9.35 -15.76 -16.56
N ALA A 141 -9.90 -16.24 -15.44
CA ALA A 141 -10.00 -17.67 -15.14
C ALA A 141 -11.16 -18.37 -15.85
N LEU A 142 -12.31 -17.67 -16.02
CA LEU A 142 -13.52 -18.28 -16.57
C LEU A 142 -13.29 -18.96 -17.94
N PRO A 143 -12.71 -18.29 -18.97
CA PRO A 143 -12.52 -18.92 -20.26
C PRO A 143 -11.62 -20.16 -20.18
N VAL A 144 -10.55 -20.08 -19.36
CA VAL A 144 -9.59 -21.17 -19.19
C VAL A 144 -10.23 -22.37 -18.46
N LEU A 145 -10.97 -22.11 -17.39
CA LEU A 145 -11.66 -23.19 -16.65
C LEU A 145 -12.75 -23.87 -17.49
N VAL A 146 -13.56 -23.07 -18.20
CA VAL A 146 -14.59 -23.63 -19.11
C VAL A 146 -13.94 -24.52 -20.18
N TYR A 147 -12.83 -24.07 -20.75
CA TYR A 147 -12.08 -24.86 -21.73
C TYR A 147 -11.54 -26.17 -21.13
N LEU A 148 -10.87 -26.10 -19.98
CA LEU A 148 -10.30 -27.29 -19.32
C LEU A 148 -11.36 -28.32 -18.94
N PHE A 149 -12.53 -27.88 -18.44
CA PHE A 149 -13.63 -28.80 -18.13
C PHE A 149 -14.23 -29.44 -19.38
N ALA A 150 -14.22 -28.76 -20.52
CA ALA A 150 -14.63 -29.32 -21.81
C ALA A 150 -13.60 -30.29 -22.41
N HIS A 151 -12.31 -30.19 -21.98
CA HIS A 151 -11.21 -31.00 -22.50
C HIS A 151 -10.52 -31.79 -21.34
N PRO A 152 -11.14 -32.87 -20.81
CA PRO A 152 -10.61 -33.61 -19.66
C PRO A 152 -9.21 -34.23 -19.87
N GLN A 153 -8.84 -34.49 -21.13
CA GLN A 153 -7.52 -34.99 -21.49
C GLN A 153 -6.41 -33.97 -21.17
N GLU A 154 -6.62 -32.70 -21.55
CA GLU A 154 -5.68 -31.61 -21.24
C GLU A 154 -5.67 -31.29 -19.72
N MET A 155 -6.83 -31.31 -19.07
CA MET A 155 -6.95 -31.09 -17.64
C MET A 155 -6.12 -32.07 -16.81
N ARG A 156 -5.97 -33.32 -17.26
CA ARG A 156 -5.18 -34.38 -16.58
C ARG A 156 -3.67 -34.29 -16.80
N THR A 157 -3.23 -33.40 -17.68
CA THR A 157 -1.79 -33.15 -17.87
C THR A 157 -1.23 -32.37 -16.67
N PRO A 158 0.09 -32.45 -16.38
CA PRO A 158 0.69 -31.66 -15.30
C PRO A 158 0.38 -30.17 -15.41
N ARG A 159 0.45 -29.60 -16.61
CA ARG A 159 0.19 -28.17 -16.83
C ARG A 159 -1.28 -27.81 -16.73
N GLY A 160 -2.18 -28.68 -17.17
CA GLY A 160 -3.63 -28.50 -16.99
C GLY A 160 -4.02 -28.53 -15.52
N ALA A 161 -3.43 -29.47 -14.75
CA ALA A 161 -3.60 -29.55 -13.31
C ALA A 161 -3.07 -28.30 -12.59
N ASP A 162 -1.91 -27.76 -12.99
CA ASP A 162 -1.36 -26.51 -12.45
C ASP A 162 -2.28 -25.31 -12.69
N LEU A 163 -2.87 -25.21 -13.88
CA LEU A 163 -3.85 -24.17 -14.20
C LEU A 163 -5.10 -24.30 -13.32
N LEU A 164 -5.62 -25.52 -13.19
CA LEU A 164 -6.79 -25.78 -12.35
C LEU A 164 -6.52 -25.44 -10.88
N MET A 165 -5.36 -25.83 -10.36
CA MET A 165 -4.95 -25.52 -8.98
C MET A 165 -4.79 -24.03 -8.75
N THR A 166 -4.20 -23.31 -9.70
CA THR A 166 -3.96 -21.85 -9.55
C THR A 166 -5.24 -21.06 -9.64
N TYR A 167 -6.12 -21.39 -10.59
CA TYR A 167 -7.40 -20.70 -10.74
C TYR A 167 -8.48 -21.14 -9.76
N GLY A 168 -8.37 -22.33 -9.17
CA GLY A 168 -9.28 -22.85 -8.16
C GLY A 168 -8.76 -22.66 -6.74
N PRO A 169 -8.17 -23.71 -6.12
CA PRO A 169 -7.81 -23.71 -4.70
C PRO A 169 -6.88 -22.58 -4.27
N VAL A 170 -5.85 -22.26 -5.07
CA VAL A 170 -4.90 -21.18 -4.74
C VAL A 170 -5.59 -19.83 -4.71
N PHE A 171 -6.51 -19.56 -5.66
CA PHE A 171 -7.29 -18.33 -5.65
C PHE A 171 -8.21 -18.25 -4.42
N ILE A 172 -8.90 -19.34 -4.06
CA ILE A 172 -9.77 -19.37 -2.88
C ILE A 172 -8.95 -19.07 -1.62
N LEU A 173 -7.80 -19.73 -1.46
CA LEU A 173 -6.88 -19.50 -0.35
C LEU A 173 -6.46 -18.02 -0.28
N PHE A 174 -6.12 -17.43 -1.43
CA PHE A 174 -5.73 -16.04 -1.55
C PHE A 174 -6.86 -15.09 -1.11
N VAL A 175 -8.10 -15.31 -1.59
CA VAL A 175 -9.27 -14.52 -1.21
C VAL A 175 -9.58 -14.62 0.28
N VAL A 176 -9.39 -15.78 0.90
CA VAL A 176 -9.61 -15.98 2.34
C VAL A 176 -8.52 -15.30 3.18
N LEU A 177 -7.25 -15.36 2.75
CA LEU A 177 -6.14 -14.76 3.50
C LEU A 177 -6.12 -13.23 3.47
N LEU A 178 -6.63 -12.61 2.42
CA LEU A 178 -6.61 -11.16 2.25
C LEU A 178 -7.34 -10.37 3.35
N PRO A 179 -8.57 -10.74 3.75
CA PRO A 179 -9.26 -10.08 4.87
C PRO A 179 -8.50 -10.25 6.19
N VAL A 180 -7.86 -11.39 6.42
CA VAL A 180 -7.07 -11.69 7.61
C VAL A 180 -5.87 -10.74 7.69
N GLN A 181 -5.11 -10.60 6.61
CA GLN A 181 -3.96 -9.69 6.54
C GLN A 181 -4.39 -8.24 6.82
N ARG A 182 -5.51 -7.79 6.27
CA ARG A 182 -6.03 -6.44 6.50
C ARG A 182 -6.51 -6.24 7.92
N GLY A 183 -7.18 -7.24 8.49
CA GLY A 183 -7.59 -7.22 9.90
C GLY A 183 -6.40 -7.03 10.82
N LEU A 184 -5.31 -7.77 10.58
CA LEU A 184 -4.05 -7.63 11.33
C LEU A 184 -3.44 -6.23 11.18
N THR A 185 -3.36 -5.70 9.95
CA THR A 185 -2.80 -4.37 9.70
C THR A 185 -3.61 -3.28 10.41
N ASN A 186 -4.95 -3.34 10.35
CA ASN A 186 -5.83 -2.40 11.04
C ASN A 186 -5.67 -2.50 12.56
N ARG A 187 -5.54 -3.71 13.09
CA ARG A 187 -5.32 -3.93 14.53
C ARG A 187 -4.00 -3.36 15.01
N ILE A 188 -2.92 -3.56 14.26
CA ILE A 188 -1.61 -2.97 14.56
C ILE A 188 -1.71 -1.44 14.56
N GLN A 189 -2.34 -0.83 13.56
CA GLN A 189 -2.53 0.63 13.51
C GLN A 189 -3.34 1.15 14.69
N GLN A 190 -4.37 0.42 15.09
CA GLN A 190 -5.17 0.76 16.26
C GLN A 190 -4.33 0.71 17.54
N LEU A 191 -3.57 -0.37 17.77
CA LEU A 191 -2.70 -0.51 18.94
C LEU A 191 -1.63 0.60 18.99
N VAL A 192 -1.01 0.94 17.87
CA VAL A 192 -0.03 2.04 17.79
C VAL A 192 -0.69 3.38 18.14
N SER A 193 -1.92 3.63 17.67
CA SER A 193 -2.66 4.86 17.97
C SER A 193 -3.09 4.95 19.45
N GLU A 194 -3.48 3.83 20.04
CA GLU A 194 -3.82 3.73 21.46
C GLU A 194 -2.57 3.96 22.34
N GLN A 195 -1.45 3.35 21.98
CA GLN A 195 -0.17 3.56 22.67
C GLN A 195 0.24 5.04 22.62
N ALA A 196 0.19 5.69 21.47
CA ALA A 196 0.50 7.10 21.32
C ALA A 196 -0.42 8.00 22.16
N ARG A 197 -1.72 7.66 22.25
CA ARG A 197 -2.67 8.37 23.13
C ARG A 197 -2.34 8.20 24.61
N MET A 198 -2.02 6.97 25.04
CA MET A 198 -1.62 6.70 26.42
C MET A 198 -0.34 7.47 26.77
N GLU A 199 0.65 7.51 25.88
CA GLU A 199 1.88 8.25 26.06
C GLU A 199 1.64 9.75 26.27
N ILE A 200 0.74 10.35 25.47
CA ILE A 200 0.34 11.75 25.65
C ILE A 200 -0.34 11.97 27.00
N MET A 201 -1.24 11.07 27.43
CA MET A 201 -1.94 11.19 28.72
C MET A 201 -1.00 11.06 29.90
N VAL A 202 0.01 10.20 29.81
CA VAL A 202 0.98 9.97 30.90
C VAL A 202 2.01 11.10 31.01
N ASN A 203 2.38 11.72 29.88
CA ASN A 203 3.50 12.65 29.80
C ASN A 203 3.08 14.13 29.78
N ARG A 204 1.80 14.44 29.61
CA ARG A 204 1.32 15.83 29.58
C ARG A 204 0.38 16.14 30.72
N ASP A 205 0.42 17.38 31.18
CA ASP A 205 -0.55 17.93 32.13
C ASP A 205 -1.92 18.11 31.44
N PRO A 206 -3.02 17.60 32.03
CA PRO A 206 -4.34 17.62 31.38
C PRO A 206 -4.91 19.02 31.21
N LEU A 207 -4.56 19.98 32.07
CA LEU A 207 -5.04 21.36 32.02
C LEU A 207 -4.30 22.19 30.98
N THR A 208 -2.98 22.19 31.04
CA THR A 208 -2.13 23.10 30.26
C THR A 208 -1.59 22.47 28.97
N ARG A 209 -1.63 21.14 28.83
CA ARG A 209 -1.12 20.36 27.70
C ARG A 209 0.40 20.46 27.48
N ILE A 210 1.14 21.13 28.34
CA ILE A 210 2.61 21.05 28.37
C ILE A 210 3.05 19.71 29.01
N TYR A 211 4.32 19.41 28.92
CA TYR A 211 4.86 18.24 29.60
C TYR A 211 4.66 18.36 31.12
N ASN A 212 4.22 17.27 31.74
CA ASN A 212 4.07 17.22 33.19
C ASN A 212 5.45 17.12 33.88
N ARG A 213 5.47 17.35 35.16
CA ARG A 213 6.69 17.34 36.00
C ARG A 213 7.53 16.07 35.78
N ARG A 214 6.86 14.90 35.83
CA ARG A 214 7.55 13.61 35.67
C ARG A 214 8.30 13.48 34.34
N PHE A 215 7.65 13.83 33.24
CA PHE A 215 8.28 13.74 31.93
C PHE A 215 9.38 14.79 31.72
N SER A 216 9.18 16.01 32.28
CA SER A 216 10.19 17.07 32.22
C SER A 216 11.45 16.68 32.98
N GLU A 217 11.31 16.04 34.16
CA GLU A 217 12.44 15.51 34.93
C GLU A 217 13.20 14.41 34.14
N LEU A 218 12.49 13.48 33.47
CA LEU A 218 13.11 12.45 32.63
C LEU A 218 13.88 13.04 31.45
N VAL A 219 13.31 14.04 30.75
CA VAL A 219 13.97 14.71 29.63
C VAL A 219 15.23 15.43 30.10
N LEU A 220 15.14 16.16 31.23
CA LEU A 220 16.30 16.86 31.78
C LEU A 220 17.41 15.87 32.13
N GLN A 221 17.08 14.74 32.78
CA GLN A 221 18.04 13.71 33.12
C GLN A 221 18.71 13.08 31.92
N ASP A 222 17.95 12.81 30.84
CA ASP A 222 18.51 12.31 29.56
C ASP A 222 19.47 13.33 28.92
N MET A 223 19.11 14.62 28.91
CA MET A 223 19.98 15.69 28.40
C MET A 223 21.27 15.78 29.19
N LEU A 224 21.22 15.70 30.51
CA LEU A 224 22.40 15.71 31.35
C LEU A 224 23.29 14.49 31.09
N THR A 225 22.72 13.31 30.99
CA THR A 225 23.45 12.06 30.70
C THR A 225 24.16 12.10 29.35
N ARG A 226 23.54 12.71 28.37
CA ARG A 226 24.09 12.87 27.01
C ARG A 226 24.97 14.12 26.86
N GLN A 227 25.18 14.89 27.93
CA GLN A 227 25.94 16.14 27.94
C GLN A 227 25.44 17.16 26.89
N ILE A 228 24.11 17.20 26.66
CA ILE A 228 23.48 18.16 25.75
C ILE A 228 23.37 19.50 26.50
N PRO A 229 23.90 20.62 25.97
CA PRO A 229 23.75 21.93 26.58
C PRO A 229 22.28 22.31 26.71
N ALA A 230 21.85 22.63 27.92
CA ALA A 230 20.47 23.02 28.19
C ALA A 230 20.40 24.20 29.16
N GLY A 231 19.50 25.16 28.90
CA GLY A 231 19.16 26.22 29.84
C GLY A 231 17.90 25.88 30.61
N VAL A 232 17.90 26.00 31.90
CA VAL A 232 16.73 25.81 32.77
C VAL A 232 16.25 27.13 33.30
N ILE A 233 14.98 27.45 33.09
CA ILE A 233 14.31 28.64 33.63
C ILE A 233 13.20 28.16 34.54
N MET A 234 13.25 28.62 35.79
CA MET A 234 12.18 28.38 36.77
C MET A 234 11.48 29.71 37.06
N PHE A 235 10.18 29.70 37.07
CA PHE A 235 9.37 30.86 37.42
C PHE A 235 8.12 30.43 38.19
N ASP A 236 7.56 31.37 38.96
CA ASP A 236 6.32 31.22 39.71
C ASP A 236 5.38 32.39 39.41
N MET A 237 4.10 32.21 39.62
CA MET A 237 3.11 33.26 39.41
C MET A 237 2.76 33.98 40.70
N ASP A 238 3.08 35.26 40.74
CA ASP A 238 2.77 36.12 41.90
C ASP A 238 1.26 36.15 42.17
N ARG A 239 0.89 35.94 43.44
CA ARG A 239 -0.48 36.02 43.92
C ARG A 239 -1.51 35.14 43.17
N PHE A 240 -1.10 34.02 42.63
CA PHE A 240 -2.02 33.11 41.93
C PHE A 240 -3.20 32.67 42.82
N LYS A 241 -2.94 32.47 44.13
CA LYS A 241 -4.01 32.17 45.09
C LYS A 241 -5.06 33.29 45.17
N ALA A 242 -4.65 34.55 45.13
CA ALA A 242 -5.57 35.67 45.16
C ALA A 242 -6.46 35.72 43.87
N ILE A 243 -5.94 35.30 42.74
CA ILE A 243 -6.74 35.15 41.48
C ILE A 243 -7.83 34.12 41.69
N ASN A 244 -7.49 32.95 42.25
CA ASN A 244 -8.45 31.89 42.53
C ASN A 244 -9.51 32.33 43.53
N ASP A 245 -9.08 32.99 44.64
CA ASP A 245 -9.97 33.42 45.71
C ASP A 245 -10.93 34.53 45.23
N THR A 246 -10.51 35.40 44.31
CA THR A 246 -11.32 36.52 43.83
C THR A 246 -12.23 36.12 42.62
N HIS A 247 -11.76 35.29 41.73
CA HIS A 247 -12.40 34.99 40.44
C HIS A 247 -12.82 33.53 40.28
N GLY A 248 -12.50 32.66 41.23
CA GLY A 248 -12.78 31.25 41.23
C GLY A 248 -11.77 30.42 40.40
N HIS A 249 -11.70 29.14 40.69
CA HIS A 249 -10.80 28.17 40.06
C HIS A 249 -10.88 28.13 38.52
N PRO A 250 -12.07 28.26 37.86
CA PRO A 250 -12.14 28.24 36.40
C PRO A 250 -11.41 29.43 35.74
N VAL A 251 -11.24 30.54 36.43
CA VAL A 251 -10.45 31.68 35.96
C VAL A 251 -8.98 31.40 36.13
N GLY A 252 -8.56 30.87 37.29
CA GLY A 252 -7.20 30.43 37.54
C GLY A 252 -6.72 29.40 36.50
N ASP A 253 -7.54 28.42 36.17
CA ASP A 253 -7.26 27.42 35.13
C ASP A 253 -6.99 28.07 33.78
N ARG A 254 -7.79 29.05 33.37
CA ARG A 254 -7.57 29.82 32.13
C ARG A 254 -6.28 30.63 32.15
N VAL A 255 -5.91 31.17 33.31
CA VAL A 255 -4.63 31.87 33.46
C VAL A 255 -3.46 30.90 33.29
N LEU A 256 -3.49 29.73 33.92
CA LEU A 256 -2.47 28.68 33.74
C LEU A 256 -2.33 28.24 32.30
N GLN A 257 -3.46 28.02 31.61
CA GLN A 257 -3.45 27.68 30.19
C GLN A 257 -2.81 28.77 29.31
N ARG A 258 -3.14 30.05 29.58
CA ARG A 258 -2.55 31.17 28.84
C ARG A 258 -1.06 31.33 29.08
N VAL A 259 -0.60 31.18 30.31
CA VAL A 259 0.83 31.22 30.66
C VAL A 259 1.56 30.11 29.92
N ALA A 260 1.06 28.86 29.99
CA ALA A 260 1.64 27.73 29.29
C ALA A 260 1.74 27.96 27.75
N GLN A 261 0.66 28.47 27.13
CA GLN A 261 0.66 28.82 25.73
C GLN A 261 1.69 29.91 25.39
N ARG A 262 1.79 30.95 26.24
CA ARG A 262 2.74 32.04 26.04
C ARG A 262 4.19 31.54 26.12
N CYS A 263 4.50 30.68 27.09
CA CYS A 263 5.82 30.05 27.21
C CYS A 263 6.16 29.26 25.95
N GLN A 264 5.22 28.43 25.44
CA GLN A 264 5.44 27.66 24.23
C GLN A 264 5.68 28.52 22.98
N THR A 265 5.04 29.70 22.88
CA THR A 265 5.24 30.59 21.74
C THR A 265 6.55 31.37 21.77
N LEU A 266 7.11 31.58 22.96
CA LEU A 266 8.37 32.28 23.18
C LEU A 266 9.58 31.36 23.10
N LEU A 267 9.41 30.08 23.32
CA LEU A 267 10.49 29.10 23.19
C LEU A 267 10.81 28.86 21.71
N ARG A 268 12.08 28.78 21.41
CA ARG A 268 12.60 28.50 20.07
C ARG A 268 12.13 27.09 19.64
N LYS A 269 11.59 27.00 18.46
CA LYS A 269 11.30 25.71 17.82
C LYS A 269 12.54 25.31 17.04
N ASP A 270 13.37 24.50 17.63
CA ASP A 270 14.48 23.82 16.93
C ASP A 270 13.99 22.51 16.32
#